data_38dd8eaed7aa42b1139d0f1f92439716
#
_entry.id   38dd8eaed7aa42b1139d0f1f92439716
#
_cell.length_a   1.000
_cell.length_b   1.000
_cell.length_c   1.000
_cell.angle_alpha   90.00
_cell.angle_beta   90.00
_cell.angle_gamma   90.00
#
_symmetry.space_group_name_H-M   'P 1'
#
loop_
_entity.id
_entity.type
_entity.pdbx_description
1 polymer ?
#
loop_
_entity_poly.entity_id
_entity_poly.type
_entity_poly.pdbx_seq_one_letter_code
_entity_poly.pdbx_strand_id
1 'polypeptide(L)'
;MDGCAVAESDPGRVEAVAGSLIDVDVAGDLAELFRLLGDPTRVRILFALLEAGELCVCDVAAVVETTETKVSQAMRLLRSAGVVRNRRDGRNVFYRLDDAHVRMVLDISREHVAHLGEGA
;
A
#
# COMPACT_ATOMS: atom_id res chain seq x y z
N MET A 1 -7.86 26.81 -0.07
CA MET A 1 -7.96 26.70 -1.01
C MET A 1 -8.46 27.45 -1.73
N ASP A 2 -8.35 27.75 -2.22
CA ASP A 2 -8.78 28.45 -2.81
C ASP A 2 -9.66 28.20 -3.66
N GLY A 3 -10.32 27.54 -3.72
CA GLY A 3 -11.35 27.33 -4.58
C GLY A 3 -11.51 28.36 -5.60
N CYS A 4 -12.65 28.50 -6.13
CA CYS A 4 -12.92 29.52 -7.10
C CYS A 4 -13.06 30.84 -6.42
N ALA A 5 -12.38 31.83 -6.90
CA ALA A 5 -12.47 33.17 -6.39
C ALA A 5 -13.86 33.71 -6.59
N VAL A 6 -14.54 33.32 -7.65
CA VAL A 6 -15.92 33.60 -7.87
C VAL A 6 -16.63 32.30 -7.69
N ALA A 7 -17.71 32.30 -7.02
CA ALA A 7 -18.46 31.10 -6.71
C ALA A 7 -19.18 30.58 -7.96
N GLU A 8 -18.41 30.44 -9.04
CA GLU A 8 -18.97 29.94 -10.29
C GLU A 8 -18.30 28.63 -10.65
N SER A 9 -19.08 27.59 -10.75
CA SER A 9 -18.59 26.34 -11.29
C SER A 9 -19.04 26.24 -12.75
N ASP A 10 -18.37 25.38 -13.49
CA ASP A 10 -18.75 25.10 -14.86
C ASP A 10 -19.68 23.87 -14.83
N PRO A 11 -21.00 24.06 -15.02
CA PRO A 11 -21.95 22.95 -14.86
C PRO A 11 -21.69 21.80 -15.82
N GLY A 12 -21.29 22.08 -17.05
CA GLY A 12 -21.01 21.02 -18.02
C GLY A 12 -19.81 20.20 -17.60
N ARG A 13 -18.81 20.84 -17.07
CA ARG A 13 -17.61 20.20 -16.60
C ARG A 13 -17.86 19.37 -15.35
N VAL A 14 -18.63 19.94 -14.41
CA VAL A 14 -19.01 19.24 -13.20
C VAL A 14 -19.80 17.98 -13.53
N GLU A 15 -20.76 18.07 -14.43
CA GLU A 15 -21.58 16.93 -14.82
C GLU A 15 -20.73 15.84 -15.47
N ALA A 16 -19.81 16.22 -16.35
CA ALA A 16 -18.94 15.28 -17.04
C ALA A 16 -18.04 14.53 -16.05
N VAL A 17 -17.44 15.24 -15.11
CA VAL A 17 -16.56 14.64 -14.11
C VAL A 17 -17.36 13.77 -13.15
N ALA A 18 -18.53 14.25 -12.72
CA ALA A 18 -19.39 13.48 -11.80
C ALA A 18 -19.82 12.16 -12.42
N GLY A 19 -20.06 12.14 -13.73
CA GLY A 19 -20.45 10.92 -14.44
C GLY A 19 -19.35 9.89 -14.54
N SER A 20 -18.09 10.32 -14.41
CA SER A 20 -16.92 9.43 -14.48
C SER A 20 -16.24 9.22 -13.14
N LEU A 21 -16.78 9.85 -12.09
CA LEU A 21 -16.15 9.74 -10.78
C LEU A 21 -16.25 8.33 -10.22
N ILE A 22 -15.19 7.94 -9.51
CA ILE A 22 -15.15 6.64 -8.86
C ILE A 22 -16.34 6.49 -7.90
N ASP A 23 -16.93 5.31 -7.88
CA ASP A 23 -18.05 4.99 -7.02
C ASP A 23 -17.67 5.10 -5.53
N VAL A 24 -18.64 5.47 -4.70
CA VAL A 24 -18.43 5.65 -3.27
C VAL A 24 -17.91 4.37 -2.61
N ASP A 25 -18.45 3.22 -2.99
CA ASP A 25 -18.03 1.94 -2.40
C ASP A 25 -16.60 1.60 -2.80
N VAL A 26 -16.26 1.82 -4.06
CA VAL A 26 -14.89 1.59 -4.54
C VAL A 26 -13.92 2.54 -3.85
N ALA A 27 -14.33 3.80 -3.69
CA ALA A 27 -13.51 4.79 -2.97
C ALA A 27 -13.27 4.35 -1.53
N GLY A 28 -14.28 3.79 -0.88
CA GLY A 28 -14.16 3.26 0.47
C GLY A 28 -13.16 2.11 0.55
N ASP A 29 -13.22 1.19 -0.41
CA ASP A 29 -12.29 0.06 -0.46
C ASP A 29 -10.85 0.54 -0.66
N LEU A 30 -10.66 1.51 -1.55
CA LEU A 30 -9.34 2.08 -1.77
C LEU A 30 -8.81 2.79 -0.53
N ALA A 31 -9.68 3.51 0.17
CA ALA A 31 -9.30 4.20 1.41
C ALA A 31 -8.85 3.20 2.47
N GLU A 32 -9.52 2.05 2.57
CA GLU A 32 -9.12 0.98 3.49
C GLU A 32 -7.73 0.46 3.14
N LEU A 33 -7.48 0.24 1.86
CA LEU A 33 -6.18 -0.23 1.40
C LEU A 33 -5.09 0.78 1.75
N PHE A 34 -5.31 2.05 1.47
CA PHE A 34 -4.32 3.10 1.76
C PHE A 34 -4.07 3.22 3.26
N ARG A 35 -5.11 3.07 4.07
CA ARG A 35 -4.94 3.10 5.54
C ARG A 35 -4.06 1.95 6.00
N LEU A 36 -4.28 0.77 5.43
CA LEU A 36 -3.47 -0.41 5.76
C LEU A 36 -2.01 -0.18 5.40
N LEU A 37 -1.75 0.42 4.24
CA LEU A 37 -0.39 0.68 3.78
C LEU A 37 0.24 1.88 4.47
N GLY A 38 -0.54 2.68 5.20
CA GLY A 38 -0.06 3.91 5.81
C GLY A 38 0.58 3.73 7.18
N ASP A 39 1.25 2.62 7.41
CA ASP A 39 1.97 2.36 8.65
C ASP A 39 3.45 2.10 8.35
N PRO A 40 4.38 2.82 8.99
CA PRO A 40 5.81 2.69 8.66
C PRO A 40 6.36 1.27 8.78
N THR A 41 5.94 0.53 9.79
CA THR A 41 6.40 -0.85 9.96
C THR A 41 5.92 -1.74 8.82
N ARG A 42 4.64 -1.61 8.47
CA ARG A 42 4.10 -2.39 7.35
C ARG A 42 4.77 -2.02 6.03
N VAL A 43 5.04 -0.73 5.82
CA VAL A 43 5.76 -0.28 4.63
C VAL A 43 7.14 -0.94 4.57
N ARG A 44 7.87 -0.95 5.68
CA ARG A 44 9.19 -1.58 5.71
C ARG A 44 9.13 -3.07 5.45
N ILE A 45 8.10 -3.74 5.98
CA ILE A 45 7.89 -5.17 5.72
C ILE A 45 7.71 -5.41 4.22
N LEU A 46 6.86 -4.60 3.58
CA LEU A 46 6.60 -4.75 2.15
C LEU A 46 7.85 -4.52 1.31
N PHE A 47 8.66 -3.54 1.66
CA PHE A 47 9.91 -3.30 0.95
C PHE A 47 10.94 -4.40 1.19
N ALA A 48 10.93 -5.03 2.37
CA ALA A 48 11.77 -6.21 2.61
C ALA A 48 11.39 -7.34 1.66
N LEU A 49 10.09 -7.57 1.48
CA LEU A 49 9.61 -8.59 0.54
C LEU A 49 9.93 -8.23 -0.90
N LEU A 50 9.83 -6.95 -1.25
CA LEU A 50 10.17 -6.48 -2.58
C LEU A 50 11.64 -6.77 -2.90
N GLU A 51 12.52 -6.48 -1.94
CA GLU A 51 13.95 -6.72 -2.12
C GLU A 51 14.30 -8.20 -2.21
N ALA A 52 13.73 -9.01 -1.33
CA ALA A 52 14.11 -10.41 -1.21
C ALA A 52 13.33 -11.34 -2.13
N GLY A 53 12.16 -10.91 -2.58
CA GLY A 53 11.24 -11.76 -3.31
C GLY A 53 10.36 -12.56 -2.39
N GLU A 54 10.94 -13.26 -1.43
CA GLU A 54 10.19 -14.06 -0.47
C GLU A 54 11.00 -14.19 0.81
N LEU A 55 10.32 -14.09 1.97
CA LEU A 55 10.97 -14.23 3.28
C LEU A 55 10.04 -14.94 4.25
N CYS A 56 10.61 -15.71 5.17
CA CYS A 56 9.84 -16.26 6.28
C CYS A 56 9.64 -15.17 7.35
N VAL A 57 8.67 -15.40 8.24
CA VAL A 57 8.33 -14.46 9.29
C VAL A 57 9.54 -14.09 10.15
N CYS A 58 10.36 -15.08 10.50
CA CYS A 58 11.52 -14.83 11.36
C CYS A 58 12.54 -13.94 10.67
N ASP A 59 12.73 -14.10 9.37
CA ASP A 59 13.68 -13.26 8.64
C ASP A 59 13.15 -11.84 8.48
N VAL A 60 11.85 -11.69 8.22
CA VAL A 60 11.24 -10.37 8.16
C VAL A 60 11.41 -9.65 9.48
N ALA A 61 11.16 -10.34 10.59
CA ALA A 61 11.29 -9.76 11.93
C ALA A 61 12.71 -9.28 12.17
N ALA A 62 13.69 -10.05 11.75
CA ALA A 62 15.11 -9.68 11.89
C ALA A 62 15.45 -8.46 11.03
N VAL A 63 15.01 -8.45 9.79
CA VAL A 63 15.30 -7.35 8.85
C VAL A 63 14.67 -6.04 9.31
N VAL A 64 13.42 -6.10 9.74
CA VAL A 64 12.65 -4.91 10.15
C VAL A 64 12.90 -4.55 11.62
N GLU A 65 13.60 -5.42 12.34
CA GLU A 65 13.96 -5.20 13.75
C GLU A 65 12.73 -5.08 14.64
N THR A 66 11.83 -6.05 14.52
CA THR A 66 10.65 -6.14 15.35
C THR A 66 10.41 -7.58 15.75
N THR A 67 9.32 -7.86 16.44
CA THR A 67 9.01 -9.20 16.91
C THR A 67 8.29 -10.00 15.84
N GLU A 68 8.42 -11.33 15.92
CA GLU A 68 7.69 -12.22 15.01
C GLU A 68 6.18 -12.08 15.21
N THR A 69 5.75 -11.82 16.43
CA THR A 69 4.33 -11.60 16.71
C THR A 69 3.79 -10.40 15.93
N LYS A 70 4.52 -9.29 15.96
CA LYS A 70 4.11 -8.09 15.22
C LYS A 70 4.12 -8.31 13.72
N VAL A 71 5.11 -9.03 13.22
CA VAL A 71 5.18 -9.37 11.80
C VAL A 71 3.99 -10.24 11.41
N SER A 72 3.69 -11.27 12.22
CA SER A 72 2.56 -12.17 11.93
C SER A 72 1.24 -11.43 11.92
N GLN A 73 1.05 -10.47 12.86
CA GLN A 73 -0.16 -9.65 12.90
C GLN A 73 -0.27 -8.78 11.65
N ALA A 74 0.82 -8.15 11.25
CA ALA A 74 0.85 -7.32 10.06
C ALA A 74 0.55 -8.16 8.81
N MET A 75 1.17 -9.33 8.70
CA MET A 75 0.98 -10.21 7.54
C MET A 75 -0.45 -10.71 7.43
N ARG A 76 -1.10 -10.94 8.56
CA ARG A 76 -2.52 -11.36 8.54
C ARG A 76 -3.37 -10.28 7.89
N LEU A 77 -3.16 -9.03 8.26
CA LEU A 77 -3.89 -7.91 7.69
C LEU A 77 -3.57 -7.73 6.21
N LEU A 78 -2.29 -7.76 5.87
CA LEU A 78 -1.85 -7.58 4.48
C LEU A 78 -2.34 -8.71 3.58
N ARG A 79 -2.38 -9.92 4.11
CA ARG A 79 -2.88 -11.07 3.35
C ARG A 79 -4.39 -10.96 3.13
N SER A 80 -5.13 -10.54 4.16
CA SER A 80 -6.58 -10.35 4.02
C SER A 80 -6.93 -9.32 2.98
N ALA A 81 -6.07 -8.32 2.80
CA ALA A 81 -6.26 -7.28 1.79
C ALA A 81 -5.70 -7.65 0.41
N GLY A 82 -5.13 -8.85 0.28
CA GLY A 82 -4.58 -9.29 -1.00
C GLY A 82 -3.27 -8.64 -1.38
N VAL A 83 -2.55 -8.08 -0.40
CA VAL A 83 -1.27 -7.41 -0.65
C VAL A 83 -0.11 -8.40 -0.65
N VAL A 84 -0.19 -9.42 0.20
CA VAL A 84 0.83 -10.47 0.27
C VAL A 84 0.18 -11.84 0.16
N ARG A 85 0.99 -12.82 -0.23
CA ARG A 85 0.62 -14.24 -0.26
C ARG A 85 1.54 -14.99 0.65
N ASN A 86 1.08 -16.13 1.16
CA ASN A 86 1.93 -16.99 1.95
C ASN A 86 1.99 -18.40 1.38
N ARG A 87 3.02 -19.12 1.81
CA ARG A 87 3.10 -20.55 1.62
C ARG A 87 3.77 -21.14 2.85
N ARG A 88 3.47 -22.38 3.13
CA ARG A 88 4.05 -23.09 4.27
C ARG A 88 5.07 -24.11 3.76
N ASP A 89 6.22 -24.15 4.42
CA ASP A 89 7.24 -25.14 4.15
C ASP A 89 7.72 -25.66 5.51
N GLY A 90 7.23 -26.82 5.90
CA GLY A 90 7.47 -27.35 7.21
C GLY A 90 6.86 -26.48 8.29
N ARG A 91 7.69 -25.99 9.20
CA ARG A 91 7.24 -25.11 10.30
C ARG A 91 7.30 -23.66 9.92
N ASN A 92 7.89 -23.35 8.78
CA ASN A 92 8.07 -21.95 8.36
C ASN A 92 6.95 -21.50 7.46
N VAL A 93 6.54 -20.25 7.64
CA VAL A 93 5.59 -19.58 6.76
C VAL A 93 6.35 -18.50 6.03
N PHE A 94 6.32 -18.59 4.71
CA PHE A 94 6.99 -17.63 3.83
C PHE A 94 5.97 -16.71 3.21
N TYR A 95 6.35 -15.44 3.06
CA TYR A 95 5.49 -14.42 2.46
C TYR A 95 6.16 -13.78 1.26
N ARG A 96 5.34 -13.38 0.31
CA ARG A 96 5.79 -12.63 -0.88
C ARG A 96 4.70 -11.65 -1.27
N LEU A 97 5.05 -10.64 -2.06
CA LEU A 97 4.05 -9.72 -2.60
C LEU A 97 3.10 -10.49 -3.50
N ASP A 98 1.83 -10.10 -3.49
CA ASP A 98 0.80 -10.87 -4.18
C ASP A 98 0.98 -10.86 -5.69
N ASP A 99 1.15 -9.68 -6.27
CA ASP A 99 1.27 -9.58 -7.72
C ASP A 99 2.09 -8.36 -8.14
N ALA A 100 2.21 -8.20 -9.46
CA ALA A 100 2.98 -7.10 -10.04
C ALA A 100 2.39 -5.73 -9.74
N HIS A 101 1.08 -5.64 -9.52
CA HIS A 101 0.44 -4.37 -9.22
C HIS A 101 0.91 -3.81 -7.89
N VAL A 102 1.03 -4.67 -6.88
CA VAL A 102 1.54 -4.28 -5.57
C VAL A 102 2.96 -3.76 -5.71
N ARG A 103 3.80 -4.50 -6.44
CA ARG A 103 5.18 -4.11 -6.70
C ARG A 103 5.27 -2.75 -7.37
N MET A 104 4.42 -2.51 -8.36
CA MET A 104 4.39 -1.24 -9.08
C MET A 104 4.02 -0.07 -8.17
N VAL A 105 3.02 -0.26 -7.31
CA VAL A 105 2.60 0.78 -6.36
C VAL A 105 3.74 1.15 -5.43
N LEU A 106 4.45 0.14 -4.91
CA LEU A 106 5.59 0.38 -4.00
C LEU A 106 6.71 1.13 -4.72
N ASP A 107 7.09 0.69 -5.91
CA ASP A 107 8.17 1.31 -6.67
C ASP A 107 7.86 2.76 -7.02
N ILE A 108 6.65 3.02 -7.53
CA ILE A 108 6.23 4.36 -7.91
C ILE A 108 6.15 5.27 -6.68
N SER A 109 5.63 4.76 -5.57
CA SER A 109 5.52 5.54 -4.35
C SER A 109 6.88 5.94 -3.82
N ARG A 110 7.84 5.02 -3.81
CA ARG A 110 9.20 5.31 -3.36
C ARG A 110 9.85 6.35 -4.25
N GLU A 111 9.69 6.20 -5.55
CA GLU A 111 10.24 7.14 -6.51
C GLU A 111 9.66 8.55 -6.30
N HIS A 112 8.35 8.62 -6.07
CA HIS A 112 7.69 9.89 -5.82
C HIS A 112 8.24 10.59 -4.57
N VAL A 113 8.39 9.84 -3.48
CA VAL A 113 8.90 10.39 -2.22
C VAL A 113 10.34 10.85 -2.38
N ALA A 114 11.17 10.07 -3.06
CA ALA A 114 12.56 10.45 -3.33
C ALA A 114 12.63 11.73 -4.17
N HIS A 115 11.74 11.87 -5.14
CA HIS A 115 11.68 13.06 -5.98
C HIS A 115 11.28 14.30 -5.17
N LEU A 116 10.35 14.15 -4.23
CA LEU A 116 9.96 15.25 -3.35
C LEU A 116 11.14 15.76 -2.53
N GLY A 117 11.96 14.84 -2.03
CA GLY A 117 13.16 15.21 -1.28
C GLY A 117 14.17 15.98 -2.12
N GLU A 118 14.31 15.59 -3.38
CA GLU A 118 15.23 16.25 -4.30
C GLU A 118 14.73 17.64 -4.72
N GLY A 119 13.43 17.78 -4.82
CA GLY A 119 12.83 19.03 -5.26
C GLY A 119 12.70 20.08 -4.16
N ALA A 120 12.99 19.73 -2.94
CA ALA A 120 12.82 20.64 -1.80
C ALA A 120 13.93 21.71 -1.68
#